data_74cf08ddad9f537fada129cfa4676613
#
_entry.id   74cf08ddad9f537fada129cfa4676613
#
_cell.length_a   1.000
_cell.length_b   1.000
_cell.length_c   1.000
_cell.angle_alpha   90.00
_cell.angle_beta   90.00
_cell.angle_gamma   90.00
#
_symmetry.space_group_name_H-M   'P 1'
#
loop_
_entity.id
_entity.type
_entity.pdbx_description
1 polymer ?
#
loop_
_entity_poly.entity_id
_entity_poly.type
_entity_poly.pdbx_seq_one_letter_code
_entity_poly.pdbx_strand_id
1 'polypeptide(L)'
;MKLVVGLGNPGKQYEATKHNIGFMVIDAIADSVSHTPWREEQKAEVCSINVAGEKVLLVKPQTFMNASGESIGPLMRYYKIDPSDVYCIYDDMDLPVGKLRIRPNGSSGGHNGIKSLISHIGTENFPRFRVGIGRPLPQWTVIDHVLAPFSEENQEKVQKGIKDTVKAVLGTLELGIDKGMNQFNPKRRPQR
;
A
#
# COMPACT_ATOMS: atom_id res chain seq x y z
N MET A 1 2.10 15.86 -9.34
CA MET A 1 1.28 14.63 -9.40
C MET A 1 1.95 13.55 -8.56
N LYS A 2 1.16 12.81 -7.79
CA LYS A 2 1.64 11.66 -7.00
C LYS A 2 0.97 10.38 -7.43
N LEU A 3 1.66 9.24 -7.23
CA LEU A 3 1.10 7.91 -7.35
C LEU A 3 0.86 7.35 -5.96
N VAL A 4 -0.33 6.83 -5.72
CA VAL A 4 -0.61 6.00 -4.54
C VAL A 4 -0.88 4.58 -5.04
N VAL A 5 0.01 3.68 -4.70
CA VAL A 5 0.03 2.31 -5.20
C VAL A 5 -0.35 1.36 -4.09
N GLY A 6 -1.38 0.55 -4.31
CA GLY A 6 -1.67 -0.59 -3.43
C GLY A 6 -1.23 -1.87 -4.09
N LEU A 7 -0.46 -2.69 -3.38
CA LEU A 7 0.01 -3.97 -3.89
C LEU A 7 -0.97 -5.10 -3.61
N GLY A 8 -1.08 -6.02 -4.55
CA GLY A 8 -1.94 -7.19 -4.46
C GLY A 8 -1.82 -8.07 -5.69
N ASN A 9 -2.60 -9.15 -5.70
CA ASN A 9 -2.73 -10.05 -6.84
C ASN A 9 -4.12 -9.89 -7.47
N PRO A 10 -4.22 -9.85 -8.80
CA PRO A 10 -5.52 -9.77 -9.47
C PRO A 10 -6.28 -11.09 -9.40
N GLY A 11 -7.60 -11.01 -9.43
CA GLY A 11 -8.50 -12.14 -9.45
C GLY A 11 -9.27 -12.35 -8.16
N LYS A 12 -10.47 -12.91 -8.30
CA LYS A 12 -11.40 -13.13 -7.17
C LYS A 12 -10.81 -14.02 -6.08
N GLN A 13 -9.99 -15.00 -6.45
CA GLN A 13 -9.36 -15.93 -5.50
C GLN A 13 -8.39 -15.23 -4.53
N TYR A 14 -7.91 -14.02 -4.88
CA TYR A 14 -6.96 -13.29 -4.05
C TYR A 14 -7.56 -12.09 -3.34
N GLU A 15 -8.78 -11.66 -3.68
CA GLU A 15 -9.33 -10.38 -3.24
C GLU A 15 -9.48 -10.23 -1.72
N ALA A 16 -9.67 -11.34 -1.00
CA ALA A 16 -9.81 -11.33 0.46
C ALA A 16 -8.55 -11.77 1.20
N THR A 17 -7.45 -12.02 0.50
CA THR A 17 -6.20 -12.47 1.13
C THR A 17 -5.48 -11.34 1.82
N LYS A 18 -4.66 -11.67 2.83
CA LYS A 18 -3.82 -10.71 3.56
C LYS A 18 -2.90 -9.94 2.63
N HIS A 19 -2.36 -10.63 1.60
CA HIS A 19 -1.44 -10.03 0.62
C HIS A 19 -2.09 -8.90 -0.19
N ASN A 20 -3.42 -8.87 -0.25
CA ASN A 20 -4.20 -7.86 -0.99
C ASN A 20 -4.62 -6.66 -0.13
N ILE A 21 -4.09 -6.51 1.07
CA ILE A 21 -4.47 -5.37 1.92
C ILE A 21 -4.20 -4.03 1.23
N GLY A 22 -3.16 -3.94 0.40
CA GLY A 22 -2.88 -2.74 -0.40
C GLY A 22 -4.02 -2.41 -1.37
N PHE A 23 -4.55 -3.41 -2.08
CA PHE A 23 -5.72 -3.23 -2.95
C PHE A 23 -6.95 -2.79 -2.16
N MET A 24 -7.16 -3.39 -1.00
CA MET A 24 -8.30 -3.04 -0.12
C MET A 24 -8.26 -1.58 0.31
N VAL A 25 -7.07 -1.08 0.65
CA VAL A 25 -6.89 0.33 1.03
C VAL A 25 -7.14 1.26 -0.15
N ILE A 26 -6.63 0.93 -1.34
CA ILE A 26 -6.88 1.73 -2.55
C ILE A 26 -8.38 1.83 -2.83
N ASP A 27 -9.10 0.71 -2.80
CA ASP A 27 -10.55 0.71 -3.01
C ASP A 27 -11.27 1.55 -1.95
N ALA A 28 -10.85 1.47 -0.69
CA ALA A 28 -11.41 2.26 0.39
C ALA A 28 -11.14 3.77 0.23
N ILE A 29 -9.95 4.15 -0.26
CA ILE A 29 -9.66 5.55 -0.59
C ILE A 29 -10.61 6.04 -1.68
N ALA A 30 -10.74 5.28 -2.77
CA ALA A 30 -11.62 5.65 -3.88
C ALA A 30 -13.08 5.80 -3.42
N ASP A 31 -13.55 4.90 -2.56
CA ASP A 31 -14.92 4.96 -2.02
C ASP A 31 -15.15 6.16 -1.11
N SER A 32 -14.10 6.72 -0.52
CA SER A 32 -14.20 7.83 0.45
C SER A 32 -14.17 9.21 -0.18
N VAL A 33 -13.77 9.35 -1.44
CA VAL A 33 -13.62 10.63 -2.14
C VAL A 33 -14.14 10.51 -3.57
N SER A 34 -14.36 11.66 -4.22
CA SER A 34 -14.70 11.68 -5.65
C SER A 34 -13.49 11.24 -6.47
N HIS A 35 -13.72 10.37 -7.43
CA HIS A 35 -12.67 9.87 -8.31
C HIS A 35 -13.19 9.73 -9.75
N THR A 36 -12.26 9.72 -10.71
CA THR A 36 -12.57 9.40 -12.10
C THR A 36 -12.94 7.92 -12.24
N PRO A 37 -13.61 7.51 -13.33
CA PRO A 37 -13.82 6.09 -13.58
C PRO A 37 -12.51 5.32 -13.60
N TRP A 38 -12.53 4.07 -13.11
CA TRP A 38 -11.40 3.17 -13.23
C TRP A 38 -11.11 2.85 -14.69
N ARG A 39 -9.84 2.82 -15.06
CA ARG A 39 -9.38 2.46 -16.40
C ARG A 39 -8.16 1.57 -16.33
N GLU A 40 -7.90 0.83 -17.37
CA GLU A 40 -6.69 0.04 -17.54
C GLU A 40 -5.58 0.92 -18.13
N GLU A 41 -4.41 0.91 -17.50
CA GLU A 41 -3.25 1.67 -17.95
C GLU A 41 -1.98 1.01 -17.44
N GLN A 42 -1.01 0.74 -18.33
CA GLN A 42 0.28 0.15 -17.95
C GLN A 42 0.15 -1.07 -17.03
N LYS A 43 -0.69 -2.02 -17.40
CA LYS A 43 -0.93 -3.26 -16.63
C LYS A 43 -1.47 -2.99 -15.21
N ALA A 44 -2.21 -1.93 -15.03
CA ALA A 44 -2.83 -1.58 -13.75
C ALA A 44 -4.25 -1.10 -13.94
N GLU A 45 -5.03 -1.16 -12.87
CA GLU A 45 -6.27 -0.40 -12.74
C GLU A 45 -5.96 0.95 -12.12
N VAL A 46 -6.35 2.02 -12.76
CA VAL A 46 -6.00 3.40 -12.39
C VAL A 46 -7.23 4.28 -12.37
N CYS A 47 -7.35 5.10 -11.34
CA CYS A 47 -8.27 6.23 -11.33
C CYS A 47 -7.54 7.45 -10.73
N SER A 48 -8.13 8.64 -10.86
CA SER A 48 -7.55 9.82 -10.27
C SER A 48 -8.48 10.47 -9.27
N ILE A 49 -7.85 11.08 -8.25
CA ILE A 49 -8.50 11.90 -7.23
C ILE A 49 -7.77 13.24 -7.17
N ASN A 50 -8.34 14.19 -6.45
CA ASN A 50 -7.71 15.47 -6.18
C ASN A 50 -7.56 15.63 -4.68
N VAL A 51 -6.35 15.93 -4.20
CA VAL A 51 -6.07 16.18 -2.80
C VAL A 51 -5.34 17.50 -2.70
N ALA A 52 -5.92 18.44 -1.95
CA ALA A 52 -5.34 19.79 -1.76
C ALA A 52 -4.94 20.47 -3.07
N GLY A 53 -5.75 20.32 -4.12
CA GLY A 53 -5.52 20.92 -5.44
C GLY A 53 -4.54 20.15 -6.33
N GLU A 54 -3.98 19.03 -5.87
CA GLU A 54 -3.04 18.22 -6.64
C GLU A 54 -3.70 16.93 -7.15
N LYS A 55 -3.43 16.58 -8.40
CA LYS A 55 -3.89 15.31 -8.98
C LYS A 55 -3.08 14.16 -8.42
N VAL A 56 -3.77 13.12 -7.99
CA VAL A 56 -3.18 11.89 -7.45
C VAL A 56 -3.78 10.71 -8.20
N LEU A 57 -2.91 9.80 -8.67
CA LEU A 57 -3.36 8.56 -9.28
C LEU A 57 -3.42 7.47 -8.22
N LEU A 58 -4.56 6.79 -8.14
CA LEU A 58 -4.73 5.57 -7.36
C LEU A 58 -4.48 4.39 -8.29
N VAL A 59 -3.57 3.50 -7.90
CA VAL A 59 -3.07 2.45 -8.79
C VAL A 59 -3.10 1.09 -8.11
N LYS A 60 -3.72 0.12 -8.78
CA LYS A 60 -3.66 -1.30 -8.40
C LYS A 60 -2.98 -2.07 -9.54
N PRO A 61 -1.68 -2.42 -9.43
CA PRO A 61 -1.02 -3.24 -10.45
C PRO A 61 -1.72 -4.58 -10.64
N GLN A 62 -1.92 -4.97 -11.91
CA GLN A 62 -2.59 -6.23 -12.26
C GLN A 62 -1.61 -7.26 -12.79
N THR A 63 -0.35 -7.15 -12.38
CA THR A 63 0.80 -7.93 -12.87
C THR A 63 1.09 -9.18 -12.07
N PHE A 64 0.34 -9.47 -11.03
CA PHE A 64 0.71 -10.30 -9.89
C PHE A 64 1.82 -9.64 -9.04
N MET A 65 1.89 -10.04 -7.77
CA MET A 65 2.69 -9.34 -6.76
C MET A 65 4.17 -9.23 -7.16
N ASN A 66 4.78 -10.31 -7.61
CA ASN A 66 6.22 -10.36 -7.92
C ASN A 66 6.63 -9.53 -9.16
N ALA A 67 5.67 -9.05 -9.93
CA ALA A 67 5.90 -8.24 -11.13
C ALA A 67 5.31 -6.83 -11.02
N SER A 68 5.02 -6.36 -9.81
CA SER A 68 4.39 -5.05 -9.57
C SER A 68 5.17 -3.89 -10.22
N GLY A 69 6.48 -3.96 -10.26
CA GLY A 69 7.33 -2.94 -10.86
C GLY A 69 7.16 -2.81 -12.38
N GLU A 70 6.70 -3.86 -13.07
CA GLU A 70 6.43 -3.82 -14.51
C GLU A 70 5.28 -2.86 -14.86
N SER A 71 4.42 -2.56 -13.89
CA SER A 71 3.37 -1.55 -14.02
C SER A 71 3.86 -0.17 -13.57
N ILE A 72 4.47 -0.09 -12.40
CA ILE A 72 4.80 1.18 -11.76
C ILE A 72 5.96 1.88 -12.46
N GLY A 73 6.97 1.15 -12.93
CA GLY A 73 8.08 1.74 -13.69
C GLY A 73 7.61 2.52 -14.90
N PRO A 74 6.83 1.91 -15.82
CA PRO A 74 6.28 2.64 -16.97
C PRO A 74 5.36 3.81 -16.61
N LEU A 75 4.52 3.68 -15.58
CA LEU A 75 3.67 4.79 -15.11
C LEU A 75 4.50 5.98 -14.67
N MET A 76 5.56 5.73 -13.88
CA MET A 76 6.44 6.79 -13.41
C MET A 76 7.13 7.52 -14.58
N ARG A 77 7.60 6.77 -15.55
CA ARG A 77 8.25 7.36 -16.75
C ARG A 77 7.27 8.18 -17.57
N TYR A 78 6.08 7.66 -17.79
CA TYR A 78 5.05 8.32 -18.59
C TYR A 78 4.63 9.66 -17.96
N TYR A 79 4.36 9.66 -16.66
CA TYR A 79 3.91 10.86 -15.95
C TYR A 79 5.05 11.70 -15.36
N LYS A 80 6.30 11.27 -15.53
CA LYS A 80 7.50 11.94 -15.02
C LYS A 80 7.43 12.15 -13.50
N ILE A 81 7.18 11.06 -12.78
CA ILE A 81 6.99 11.07 -11.34
C ILE A 81 8.29 10.67 -10.65
N ASP A 82 8.72 11.48 -9.67
CA ASP A 82 9.88 11.16 -8.83
C ASP A 82 9.56 10.03 -7.88
N PRO A 83 10.55 9.19 -7.50
CA PRO A 83 10.33 8.15 -6.49
C PRO A 83 9.73 8.66 -5.18
N SER A 84 10.10 9.87 -4.73
CA SER A 84 9.55 10.49 -3.51
C SER A 84 8.05 10.77 -3.59
N ASP A 85 7.47 10.78 -4.79
CA ASP A 85 6.04 10.99 -5.02
C ASP A 85 5.28 9.68 -5.27
N VAL A 86 5.90 8.53 -5.03
CA VAL A 86 5.29 7.21 -5.11
C VAL A 86 5.03 6.69 -3.71
N TYR A 87 3.78 6.67 -3.30
CA TYR A 87 3.33 6.15 -2.00
C TYR A 87 2.87 4.72 -2.17
N CYS A 88 3.55 3.78 -1.54
CA CYS A 88 3.26 2.36 -1.69
C CYS A 88 2.63 1.77 -0.43
N ILE A 89 1.45 1.17 -0.58
CA ILE A 89 0.68 0.55 0.50
C ILE A 89 0.77 -0.96 0.35
N TYR A 90 1.21 -1.66 1.39
CA TYR A 90 1.41 -3.11 1.33
C TYR A 90 1.36 -3.77 2.72
N ASP A 91 1.26 -5.09 2.70
CA ASP A 91 1.17 -5.93 3.88
C ASP A 91 2.53 -6.11 4.58
N ASP A 92 2.51 -6.13 5.90
CA ASP A 92 3.70 -6.30 6.73
C ASP A 92 3.43 -7.32 7.85
N MET A 93 4.18 -8.43 7.83
CA MET A 93 4.08 -9.48 8.84
C MET A 93 4.67 -9.07 10.21
N ASP A 94 5.54 -8.08 10.23
CA ASP A 94 6.21 -7.64 11.46
C ASP A 94 5.37 -6.66 12.29
N LEU A 95 4.20 -6.28 11.77
CA LEU A 95 3.25 -5.42 12.47
C LEU A 95 2.00 -6.21 12.88
N PRO A 96 1.45 -5.94 14.08
CA PRO A 96 0.17 -6.53 14.47
C PRO A 96 -0.93 -6.20 13.48
N VAL A 97 -1.94 -7.07 13.37
CA VAL A 97 -3.06 -6.91 12.45
C VAL A 97 -3.70 -5.52 12.59
N GLY A 98 -3.82 -4.82 11.48
CA GLY A 98 -4.47 -3.51 11.40
C GLY A 98 -3.60 -2.33 11.83
N LYS A 99 -2.37 -2.55 12.26
CA LYS A 99 -1.46 -1.46 12.62
C LYS A 99 -0.78 -0.89 11.38
N LEU A 100 -0.55 0.42 11.41
CA LEU A 100 0.08 1.16 10.31
C LEU A 100 1.46 1.66 10.73
N ARG A 101 2.41 1.62 9.79
CA ARG A 101 3.70 2.27 9.92
C ARG A 101 4.07 2.96 8.61
N ILE A 102 4.30 4.26 8.67
CA ILE A 102 4.74 5.07 7.53
C ILE A 102 6.25 5.21 7.60
N ARG A 103 6.93 4.99 6.47
CA ARG A 103 8.38 5.15 6.32
C ARG A 103 8.70 5.94 5.05
N PRO A 104 9.73 6.81 5.05
CA PRO A 104 10.11 7.55 3.84
C PRO A 104 10.89 6.68 2.84
N ASN A 105 11.45 5.57 3.28
CA ASN A 105 12.24 4.61 2.49
C ASN A 105 12.31 3.27 3.21
N GLY A 106 12.98 2.31 2.60
CA GLY A 106 13.25 1.03 3.25
C GLY A 106 13.60 -0.08 2.27
N SER A 107 14.17 -1.16 2.81
CA SER A 107 14.42 -2.39 2.06
C SER A 107 13.11 -3.10 1.74
N SER A 108 13.19 -4.20 0.98
CA SER A 108 12.02 -5.04 0.68
C SER A 108 11.51 -5.82 1.89
N GLY A 109 12.37 -6.11 2.86
CA GLY A 109 12.02 -6.97 4.00
C GLY A 109 11.53 -8.36 3.58
N GLY A 110 11.93 -8.83 2.39
CA GLY A 110 11.46 -10.10 1.83
C GLY A 110 10.14 -10.02 1.06
N HIS A 111 9.50 -8.85 0.99
CA HIS A 111 8.26 -8.66 0.26
C HIS A 111 8.52 -8.61 -1.25
N ASN A 112 7.97 -9.55 -2.01
CA ASN A 112 8.25 -9.71 -3.44
C ASN A 112 7.76 -8.52 -4.28
N GLY A 113 6.63 -7.92 -3.93
CA GLY A 113 6.13 -6.74 -4.62
C GLY A 113 7.06 -5.55 -4.45
N ILE A 114 7.58 -5.35 -3.24
CA ILE A 114 8.53 -4.27 -2.98
C ILE A 114 9.87 -4.54 -3.66
N LYS A 115 10.35 -5.78 -3.71
CA LYS A 115 11.55 -6.14 -4.50
C LYS A 115 11.39 -5.74 -5.95
N SER A 116 10.24 -6.03 -6.54
CA SER A 116 9.94 -5.67 -7.93
C SER A 116 9.93 -4.16 -8.13
N LEU A 117 9.30 -3.40 -7.21
CA LEU A 117 9.29 -1.95 -7.27
C LEU A 117 10.71 -1.37 -7.19
N ILE A 118 11.52 -1.81 -6.23
CA ILE A 118 12.89 -1.35 -6.07
C ILE A 118 13.70 -1.60 -7.35
N SER A 119 13.56 -2.78 -7.93
CA SER A 119 14.25 -3.16 -9.18
C SER A 119 13.87 -2.24 -10.34
N HIS A 120 12.61 -1.90 -10.50
CA HIS A 120 12.11 -1.10 -11.62
C HIS A 120 12.24 0.41 -11.39
N ILE A 121 12.12 0.86 -10.15
CA ILE A 121 12.28 2.28 -9.78
C ILE A 121 13.77 2.66 -9.71
N GLY A 122 14.60 1.70 -9.29
CA GLY A 122 16.05 1.89 -9.19
C GLY A 122 16.53 2.49 -7.86
N THR A 123 15.65 2.57 -6.86
CA THR A 123 15.98 3.11 -5.54
C THR A 123 15.03 2.55 -4.49
N GLU A 124 15.48 2.55 -3.23
CA GLU A 124 14.65 2.27 -2.05
C GLU A 124 13.96 3.53 -1.50
N ASN A 125 14.26 4.70 -2.05
CA ASN A 125 13.82 5.99 -1.54
C ASN A 125 12.44 6.39 -2.08
N PHE A 126 11.43 5.61 -1.71
CA PHE A 126 10.02 5.96 -1.93
C PHE A 126 9.20 5.66 -0.68
N PRO A 127 8.19 6.49 -0.37
CA PRO A 127 7.39 6.34 0.85
C PRO A 127 6.61 5.04 0.94
N ARG A 128 6.53 4.50 2.15
CA ARG A 128 5.87 3.23 2.45
C ARG A 128 4.78 3.42 3.49
N PHE A 129 3.63 2.78 3.22
CA PHE A 129 2.53 2.63 4.17
C PHE A 129 2.39 1.14 4.44
N ARG A 130 3.00 0.69 5.54
CA ARG A 130 3.07 -0.73 5.91
C ARG A 130 1.88 -1.04 6.80
N VAL A 131 1.02 -1.96 6.36
CA VAL A 131 -0.20 -2.33 7.07
C VAL A 131 -0.03 -3.72 7.66
N GLY A 132 -0.19 -3.84 8.98
CA GLY A 132 0.06 -5.08 9.70
C GLY A 132 -0.90 -6.20 9.36
N ILE A 133 -0.35 -7.38 9.13
CA ILE A 133 -1.09 -8.64 8.94
C ILE A 133 -0.72 -9.71 9.96
N GLY A 134 0.22 -9.41 10.86
CA GLY A 134 0.72 -10.35 11.85
C GLY A 134 1.62 -11.43 11.28
N ARG A 135 2.27 -12.19 12.16
CA ARG A 135 3.15 -13.30 11.81
C ARG A 135 2.35 -14.57 11.52
N PRO A 136 2.86 -15.46 10.64
CA PRO A 136 2.22 -16.76 10.42
C PRO A 136 2.27 -17.62 11.69
N LEU A 137 1.28 -18.50 11.83
CA LEU A 137 1.30 -19.53 12.86
C LEU A 137 2.51 -20.46 12.63
N PRO A 138 3.02 -21.15 13.69
CA PRO A 138 4.27 -21.93 13.57
C PRO A 138 4.27 -22.99 12.47
N GLN A 139 3.12 -23.59 12.15
CA GLN A 139 2.98 -24.62 11.12
C GLN A 139 2.71 -24.06 9.73
N TRP A 140 2.57 -22.75 9.58
CA TRP A 140 2.25 -22.11 8.31
C TRP A 140 3.51 -21.51 7.68
N THR A 141 3.67 -21.67 6.37
CA THR A 141 4.70 -20.93 5.62
C THR A 141 4.26 -19.48 5.44
N VAL A 142 5.21 -18.62 5.08
CA VAL A 142 4.91 -17.23 4.73
C VAL A 142 3.90 -17.17 3.58
N ILE A 143 4.10 -17.98 2.55
CA ILE A 143 3.19 -18.04 1.37
C ILE A 143 1.78 -18.42 1.81
N ASP A 144 1.62 -19.44 2.64
CA ASP A 144 0.31 -19.87 3.14
C ASP A 144 -0.38 -18.74 3.91
N HIS A 145 0.39 -18.03 4.72
CA HIS A 145 -0.13 -16.94 5.55
C HIS A 145 -0.62 -15.76 4.70
N VAL A 146 0.21 -15.26 3.79
CA VAL A 146 -0.14 -14.07 2.99
C VAL A 146 -1.25 -14.35 1.98
N LEU A 147 -1.39 -15.60 1.51
CA LEU A 147 -2.45 -16.01 0.59
C LEU A 147 -3.72 -16.51 1.28
N ALA A 148 -3.77 -16.46 2.62
CA ALA A 148 -4.98 -16.76 3.38
C ALA A 148 -5.77 -15.49 3.70
N PRO A 149 -7.10 -15.59 3.84
CA PRO A 149 -7.90 -14.47 4.32
C PRO A 149 -7.60 -14.18 5.79
N PHE A 150 -8.01 -13.01 6.26
CA PHE A 150 -7.96 -12.70 7.68
C PHE A 150 -8.97 -13.57 8.44
N SER A 151 -8.59 -14.00 9.64
CA SER A 151 -9.51 -14.75 10.51
C SER A 151 -10.71 -13.87 10.89
N GLU A 152 -11.83 -14.52 11.18
CA GLU A 152 -13.05 -13.84 11.61
C GLU A 152 -12.80 -12.93 12.82
N GLU A 153 -12.02 -13.41 13.78
CA GLU A 153 -11.66 -12.68 15.00
C GLU A 153 -10.88 -11.39 14.70
N ASN A 154 -10.17 -11.31 13.56
CA ASN A 154 -9.37 -10.15 13.17
C ASN A 154 -10.10 -9.15 12.24
N GLN A 155 -11.32 -9.46 11.81
CA GLN A 155 -12.04 -8.61 10.83
C GLN A 155 -12.23 -7.18 11.30
N GLU A 156 -12.59 -6.96 12.57
CA GLU A 156 -12.75 -5.60 13.11
C GLU A 156 -11.43 -4.82 13.10
N LYS A 157 -10.33 -5.47 13.49
CA LYS A 157 -8.99 -4.86 13.48
C LYS A 157 -8.57 -4.48 12.06
N VAL A 158 -8.87 -5.34 11.09
CA VAL A 158 -8.55 -5.09 9.68
C VAL A 158 -9.37 -3.90 9.17
N GLN A 159 -10.67 -3.87 9.42
CA GLN A 159 -11.53 -2.77 8.98
C GLN A 159 -11.10 -1.44 9.59
N LYS A 160 -10.76 -1.43 10.88
CA LYS A 160 -10.22 -0.25 11.55
C LYS A 160 -8.89 0.16 10.93
N GLY A 161 -8.01 -0.78 10.70
CA GLY A 161 -6.69 -0.54 10.08
C GLY A 161 -6.81 0.05 8.68
N ILE A 162 -7.76 -0.43 7.87
CA ILE A 162 -8.03 0.13 6.54
C ILE A 162 -8.49 1.58 6.66
N LYS A 163 -9.45 1.87 7.54
CA LYS A 163 -9.92 3.25 7.77
C LYS A 163 -8.81 4.17 8.25
N ASP A 164 -7.99 3.71 9.19
CA ASP A 164 -6.86 4.49 9.71
C ASP A 164 -5.84 4.76 8.61
N THR A 165 -5.58 3.76 7.75
CA THR A 165 -4.65 3.91 6.63
C THR A 165 -5.18 4.89 5.57
N VAL A 166 -6.47 4.85 5.26
CA VAL A 166 -7.10 5.83 4.35
C VAL A 166 -6.87 7.26 4.87
N LYS A 167 -7.15 7.50 6.15
CA LYS A 167 -6.93 8.81 6.77
C LYS A 167 -5.46 9.23 6.70
N ALA A 168 -4.56 8.29 6.99
CA ALA A 168 -3.12 8.54 6.98
C ALA A 168 -2.60 8.87 5.58
N VAL A 169 -3.04 8.14 4.55
CA VAL A 169 -2.64 8.40 3.16
C VAL A 169 -3.14 9.77 2.71
N LEU A 170 -4.42 10.06 2.89
CA LEU A 170 -4.99 11.35 2.51
C LEU A 170 -4.37 12.51 3.28
N GLY A 171 -4.15 12.34 4.58
CA GLY A 171 -3.49 13.35 5.42
C GLY A 171 -2.04 13.58 5.04
N THR A 172 -1.31 12.52 4.72
CA THR A 172 0.10 12.61 4.30
C THR A 172 0.22 13.27 2.92
N LEU A 173 -0.71 12.99 2.00
CA LEU A 173 -0.76 13.67 0.70
C LEU A 173 -0.92 15.18 0.87
N GLU A 174 -1.69 15.61 1.86
CA GLU A 174 -1.92 17.01 2.15
C GLU A 174 -0.74 17.66 2.90
N LEU A 175 -0.21 16.98 3.92
CA LEU A 175 0.77 17.53 4.86
C LEU A 175 2.23 17.30 4.48
N GLY A 176 2.51 16.28 3.67
CA GLY A 176 3.87 15.78 3.38
C GLY A 176 4.26 14.63 4.32
N ILE A 177 5.33 13.91 3.93
CA ILE A 177 5.76 12.68 4.61
C ILE A 177 6.16 12.92 6.06
N ASP A 178 6.95 13.95 6.35
CA ASP A 178 7.46 14.19 7.71
C ASP A 178 6.32 14.45 8.68
N LYS A 179 5.40 15.33 8.32
CA LYS A 179 4.22 15.64 9.14
C LYS A 179 3.27 14.44 9.22
N GLY A 180 3.11 13.71 8.10
CA GLY A 180 2.29 12.49 8.09
C GLY A 180 2.82 11.44 9.05
N MET A 181 4.13 11.19 9.05
CA MET A 181 4.75 10.27 10.00
C MET A 181 4.54 10.71 11.45
N ASN A 182 4.71 12.00 11.73
CA ASN A 182 4.51 12.54 13.08
C ASN A 182 3.06 12.39 13.55
N GLN A 183 2.11 12.59 12.66
CA GLN A 183 0.69 12.56 13.02
C GLN A 183 0.09 11.16 13.07
N PHE A 184 0.48 10.27 12.14
CA PHE A 184 -0.20 9.00 11.94
C PHE A 184 0.58 7.77 12.40
N ASN A 185 1.90 7.84 12.56
CA ASN A 185 2.64 6.72 13.14
C ASN A 185 2.31 6.58 14.62
N PRO A 186 2.22 5.32 15.15
CA PRO A 186 2.07 5.12 16.58
C PRO A 186 3.20 5.77 17.35
N LYS A 187 2.88 6.46 18.44
CA LYS A 187 3.89 7.02 19.34
C LYS A 187 4.63 5.88 20.03
N ARG A 188 5.97 6.03 20.17
CA ARG A 188 6.74 5.10 21.00
C ARG A 188 6.23 5.20 22.44
N ARG A 189 5.98 4.03 23.07
CA ARG A 189 5.74 4.01 24.50
C ARG A 189 7.01 4.49 25.21
N PRO A 190 6.90 5.34 26.25
CA PRO A 190 8.06 5.67 27.05
C PRO A 190 8.70 4.38 27.59
N GLN A 191 10.01 4.23 27.44
CA GLN A 191 10.72 3.13 28.08
C GLN A 191 10.67 3.37 29.60
N ARG A 192 10.24 2.36 30.34
CA ARG A 192 10.30 2.38 31.80
C ARG A 192 11.72 2.09 32.28
#